data_c6dafeb42e12d8ae9fae506f032aee2d
#
_entry.id   c6dafeb42e12d8ae9fae506f032aee2d
#
_cell.length_a   1.000
_cell.length_b   1.000
_cell.length_c   1.000
_cell.angle_alpha   90.00
_cell.angle_beta   90.00
_cell.angle_gamma   90.00
#
_symmetry.space_group_name_H-M   'P 1'
#
loop_
_entity.id
_entity.type
_entity.pdbx_description
1 polymer ?
#
loop_
_entity_poly.entity_id
_entity_poly.type
_entity_poly.pdbx_seq_one_letter_code
_entity_poly.pdbx_strand_id
1 'polypeptide(L)'
;MLTNDDGFFSEGIQVLQNKLNKIGDPYIVAPDNEKSATSLALTLHHPLRVKKIDSSTYAVSGTPADCIYLAIQNILPCKPKFIISGMNPGPNLGQQDISYSGTVAGAIQGTFLGIPSVAVSTLPDERGKFHFDFSANFILSLLKQLIPHSLPQGVTLNINIPSPPVKGIKITKLGQKRYHPEIVSKKDPRERDYFWIGTGMPKAIGDKNSDVNVIQDGYITVTPLHRDMTDYDTLKNKDLSALFQRTKYEFS
;
A
#
# COMPACT_ATOMS: atom_id res chain seq x y z
N MET A 1 -1.84 6.67 -13.37
CA MET A 1 -0.47 6.24 -13.10
C MET A 1 -0.48 5.01 -12.20
N LEU A 2 0.43 4.06 -12.43
CA LEU A 2 0.58 2.81 -11.68
C LEU A 2 1.96 2.76 -11.03
N THR A 3 2.03 2.21 -9.83
CA THR A 3 3.25 1.83 -9.11
C THR A 3 3.00 0.57 -8.29
N ASN A 4 4.01 0.00 -7.67
CA ASN A 4 3.94 -1.12 -6.73
C ASN A 4 5.25 -1.22 -5.94
N ASP A 5 5.39 -2.23 -5.08
CA ASP A 5 6.63 -2.60 -4.41
C ASP A 5 7.27 -3.89 -4.93
N ASP A 6 6.57 -4.65 -5.79
CA ASP A 6 7.10 -5.89 -6.40
C ASP A 6 8.02 -5.64 -7.60
N GLY A 7 8.04 -4.41 -8.11
CA GLY A 7 8.80 -4.01 -9.30
C GLY A 7 7.96 -3.88 -10.58
N PHE A 8 8.47 -3.08 -11.54
CA PHE A 8 7.76 -2.73 -12.77
C PHE A 8 7.38 -3.93 -13.65
N PHE A 9 8.08 -5.06 -13.50
CA PHE A 9 7.91 -6.28 -14.30
C PHE A 9 6.93 -7.28 -13.67
N SER A 10 6.40 -7.02 -12.46
CA SER A 10 5.52 -7.96 -11.77
C SER A 10 4.21 -8.18 -12.55
N GLU A 11 3.66 -9.39 -12.48
CA GLU A 11 2.44 -9.78 -13.18
C GLU A 11 1.27 -8.85 -12.84
N GLY A 12 1.09 -8.53 -11.55
CA GLY A 12 -0.03 -7.72 -11.08
C GLY A 12 -0.11 -6.35 -11.75
N ILE A 13 1.01 -5.61 -11.84
CA ILE A 13 1.01 -4.28 -12.43
C ILE A 13 0.85 -4.33 -13.95
N GLN A 14 1.41 -5.36 -14.61
CA GLN A 14 1.31 -5.55 -16.07
C GLN A 14 -0.13 -5.90 -16.50
N VAL A 15 -0.78 -6.82 -15.79
CA VAL A 15 -2.19 -7.17 -16.03
C VAL A 15 -3.08 -5.94 -15.82
N LEU A 16 -2.81 -5.16 -14.76
CA LEU A 16 -3.57 -3.95 -14.48
C LEU A 16 -3.40 -2.90 -15.59
N GLN A 17 -2.17 -2.63 -16.04
CA GLN A 17 -1.90 -1.69 -17.14
C GLN A 17 -2.67 -2.10 -18.40
N ASN A 18 -2.54 -3.37 -18.81
CA ASN A 18 -3.22 -3.88 -20.00
C ASN A 18 -4.75 -3.71 -19.91
N LYS A 19 -5.32 -3.88 -18.73
CA LYS A 19 -6.76 -3.72 -18.54
C LYS A 19 -7.18 -2.25 -18.61
N LEU A 20 -6.38 -1.35 -18.04
CA LEU A 20 -6.69 0.08 -17.94
C LEU A 20 -6.46 0.85 -19.25
N ASN A 21 -5.73 0.29 -20.23
CA ASN A 21 -5.64 0.81 -21.60
C ASN A 21 -7.03 1.00 -22.26
N LYS A 22 -8.07 0.37 -21.72
CA LYS A 22 -9.46 0.54 -22.20
C LYS A 22 -10.10 1.88 -21.83
N ILE A 23 -9.54 2.59 -20.83
CA ILE A 23 -10.12 3.83 -20.29
C ILE A 23 -9.15 5.01 -20.24
N GLY A 24 -7.91 4.83 -20.68
CA GLY A 24 -6.91 5.91 -20.70
C GLY A 24 -5.51 5.37 -20.99
N ASP A 25 -4.52 6.23 -20.78
CA ASP A 25 -3.10 5.94 -21.01
C ASP A 25 -2.40 5.72 -19.66
N PRO A 26 -2.36 4.48 -19.13
CA PRO A 26 -1.75 4.18 -17.85
C PRO A 26 -0.23 4.17 -17.97
N TYR A 27 0.45 5.06 -17.24
CA TYR A 27 1.90 5.02 -17.06
C TYR A 27 2.28 4.13 -15.88
N ILE A 28 3.29 3.28 -16.06
CA ILE A 28 3.98 2.58 -14.96
C ILE A 28 5.22 3.38 -14.60
N VAL A 29 5.33 3.79 -13.33
CA VAL A 29 6.58 4.26 -12.72
C VAL A 29 6.73 3.49 -11.41
N ALA A 30 7.60 2.48 -11.42
CA ALA A 30 7.70 1.51 -10.34
C ALA A 30 9.17 1.13 -10.07
N PRO A 31 9.48 0.53 -8.91
CA PRO A 31 10.82 0.09 -8.58
C PRO A 31 11.41 -0.86 -9.62
N ASP A 32 12.72 -0.78 -9.83
CA ASP A 32 13.48 -1.67 -10.71
C ASP A 32 13.64 -3.09 -10.15
N ASN A 33 13.46 -3.24 -8.85
CA ASN A 33 13.46 -4.51 -8.11
C ASN A 33 12.47 -4.45 -6.95
N GLU A 34 12.22 -5.59 -6.30
CA GLU A 34 11.34 -5.70 -5.14
C GLU A 34 11.78 -4.78 -3.98
N LYS A 35 10.81 -4.08 -3.38
CA LYS A 35 10.93 -3.14 -2.26
C LYS A 35 9.93 -3.45 -1.14
N SER A 36 9.74 -4.73 -0.84
CA SER A 36 8.84 -5.16 0.23
C SER A 36 9.24 -4.58 1.59
N ALA A 37 8.25 -4.28 2.43
CA ALA A 37 8.40 -3.76 3.79
C ALA A 37 9.17 -2.43 3.89
N THR A 38 9.17 -1.59 2.85
CA THR A 38 9.85 -0.28 2.88
C THR A 38 9.00 0.86 3.44
N SER A 39 7.70 0.63 3.69
CA SER A 39 6.82 1.69 4.18
C SER A 39 6.89 2.97 3.32
N LEU A 40 6.69 4.15 3.91
CA LEU A 40 6.79 5.48 3.26
C LEU A 40 8.23 6.02 3.17
N ALA A 41 9.25 5.15 3.12
CA ALA A 41 10.62 5.59 3.03
C ALA A 41 10.90 6.37 1.74
N LEU A 42 11.61 7.51 1.87
CA LEU A 42 12.16 8.30 0.77
C LEU A 42 13.68 8.16 0.73
N THR A 43 14.22 8.03 -0.48
CA THR A 43 15.67 7.93 -0.72
C THR A 43 16.29 9.32 -0.82
N LEU A 44 16.81 9.85 0.31
CA LEU A 44 17.39 11.19 0.37
C LEU A 44 18.93 11.22 0.31
N HIS A 45 19.60 10.12 0.64
CA HIS A 45 21.04 10.06 0.78
C HIS A 45 21.78 9.41 -0.40
N HIS A 46 21.06 8.93 -1.38
CA HIS A 46 21.60 8.31 -2.59
C HIS A 46 20.87 8.82 -3.82
N PRO A 47 21.57 8.92 -4.98
CA PRO A 47 20.91 9.33 -6.22
C PRO A 47 19.93 8.25 -6.71
N LEU A 48 18.76 8.66 -7.13
CA LEU A 48 17.78 7.81 -7.80
C LEU A 48 18.08 7.76 -9.30
N ARG A 49 18.02 6.58 -9.86
CA ARG A 49 18.18 6.34 -11.31
C ARG A 49 16.85 5.96 -11.91
N VAL A 50 16.55 6.55 -13.06
CA VAL A 50 15.33 6.27 -13.83
C VAL A 50 15.74 5.66 -15.15
N LYS A 51 15.22 4.48 -15.47
CA LYS A 51 15.38 3.83 -16.77
C LYS A 51 14.03 3.80 -17.48
N LYS A 52 13.96 4.42 -18.65
CA LYS A 52 12.80 4.30 -19.53
C LYS A 52 12.84 2.91 -20.19
N ILE A 53 11.80 2.12 -19.99
CA ILE A 53 11.66 0.76 -20.54
C ILE A 53 10.95 0.82 -21.89
N ASP A 54 9.83 1.55 -21.95
CA ASP A 54 9.07 1.81 -23.18
C ASP A 54 8.42 3.20 -23.14
N SER A 55 7.41 3.44 -23.99
CA SER A 55 6.74 4.74 -24.08
C SER A 55 5.99 5.15 -22.81
N SER A 56 5.56 4.19 -21.99
CA SER A 56 4.70 4.39 -20.81
C SER A 56 5.24 3.74 -19.53
N THR A 57 6.40 3.06 -19.57
CA THR A 57 6.96 2.31 -18.46
C THR A 57 8.35 2.82 -18.07
N TYR A 58 8.54 3.12 -16.80
CA TYR A 58 9.79 3.59 -16.21
C TYR A 58 10.13 2.78 -14.97
N ALA A 59 11.36 2.29 -14.90
CA ALA A 59 11.93 1.61 -13.74
C ALA A 59 12.77 2.60 -12.92
N VAL A 60 12.60 2.62 -11.61
CA VAL A 60 13.28 3.53 -10.67
C VAL A 60 14.04 2.73 -9.63
N SER A 61 15.29 3.11 -9.32
CA SER A 61 16.11 2.47 -8.29
C SER A 61 15.72 2.88 -6.86
N GLY A 62 14.43 3.15 -6.62
CA GLY A 62 13.90 3.66 -5.36
C GLY A 62 12.70 2.88 -4.85
N THR A 63 12.09 3.40 -3.79
CA THR A 63 10.86 2.89 -3.18
C THR A 63 9.62 3.27 -4.02
N PRO A 64 8.44 2.69 -3.74
CA PRO A 64 7.19 3.16 -4.37
C PRO A 64 6.91 4.64 -4.14
N ALA A 65 7.23 5.17 -2.95
CA ALA A 65 7.10 6.60 -2.64
C ALA A 65 8.02 7.47 -3.51
N ASP A 66 9.28 7.05 -3.72
CA ASP A 66 10.22 7.71 -4.65
C ASP A 66 9.68 7.71 -6.07
N CYS A 67 9.12 6.57 -6.53
CA CYS A 67 8.54 6.44 -7.86
C CYS A 67 7.41 7.44 -8.07
N ILE A 68 6.50 7.58 -7.11
CA ILE A 68 5.40 8.55 -7.15
C ILE A 68 5.96 9.98 -7.19
N TYR A 69 6.93 10.29 -6.32
CA TYR A 69 7.50 11.64 -6.24
C TYR A 69 8.17 12.04 -7.57
N LEU A 70 9.04 11.17 -8.12
CA LEU A 70 9.72 11.41 -9.38
C LEU A 70 8.74 11.46 -10.57
N ALA A 71 7.75 10.59 -10.57
CA ALA A 71 6.74 10.57 -11.62
C ALA A 71 6.04 11.92 -11.77
N ILE A 72 5.58 12.49 -10.66
CA ILE A 72 4.81 13.73 -10.64
C ILE A 72 5.67 14.96 -10.95
N GLN A 73 6.91 14.97 -10.44
CA GLN A 73 7.77 16.14 -10.55
C GLN A 73 8.60 16.18 -11.83
N ASN A 74 8.87 15.03 -12.48
CA ASN A 74 9.87 14.98 -13.54
C ASN A 74 9.55 14.07 -14.73
N ILE A 75 8.88 12.92 -14.52
CA ILE A 75 8.76 11.88 -15.56
C ILE A 75 7.50 12.07 -16.41
N LEU A 76 6.36 12.29 -15.76
CA LEU A 76 5.09 12.32 -16.48
C LEU A 76 4.86 13.66 -17.19
N PRO A 77 4.28 13.64 -18.40
CA PRO A 77 4.01 14.86 -19.17
C PRO A 77 2.93 15.75 -18.54
N CYS A 78 2.09 15.18 -17.69
CA CYS A 78 1.05 15.90 -16.95
C CYS A 78 0.68 15.18 -15.66
N LYS A 79 0.02 15.88 -14.75
CA LYS A 79 -0.46 15.32 -13.48
C LYS A 79 -1.50 14.23 -13.75
N PRO A 80 -1.32 12.99 -13.24
CA PRO A 80 -2.27 11.92 -13.45
C PRO A 80 -3.57 12.20 -12.71
N LYS A 81 -4.69 11.78 -13.28
CA LYS A 81 -6.01 11.90 -12.65
C LYS A 81 -6.18 10.97 -11.45
N PHE A 82 -5.43 9.86 -11.45
CA PHE A 82 -5.54 8.81 -10.45
C PHE A 82 -4.22 8.04 -10.29
N ILE A 83 -3.93 7.59 -9.08
CA ILE A 83 -2.79 6.71 -8.79
C ILE A 83 -3.31 5.39 -8.24
N ILE A 84 -2.76 4.28 -8.78
CA ILE A 84 -3.00 2.95 -8.26
C ILE A 84 -1.65 2.35 -7.89
N SER A 85 -1.54 1.92 -6.66
CA SER A 85 -0.39 1.17 -6.16
C SER A 85 -0.78 -0.31 -6.00
N GLY A 86 -0.09 -1.20 -6.71
CA GLY A 86 -0.36 -2.63 -6.78
C GLY A 86 -0.37 -3.15 -8.23
N MET A 87 -0.93 -4.35 -8.51
CA MET A 87 -1.66 -5.21 -7.54
C MET A 87 -0.66 -6.10 -6.79
N ASN A 88 -0.67 -5.95 -5.47
CA ASN A 88 0.22 -6.72 -4.59
C ASN A 88 -0.20 -8.20 -4.54
N PRO A 89 0.73 -9.16 -4.72
CA PRO A 89 0.47 -10.58 -4.47
C PRO A 89 0.48 -10.88 -2.96
N GLY A 90 -0.67 -10.78 -2.32
CA GLY A 90 -0.83 -10.98 -0.88
C GLY A 90 -1.58 -9.82 -0.22
N PRO A 91 -2.11 -10.04 0.99
CA PRO A 91 -2.94 -9.05 1.67
C PRO A 91 -2.13 -7.93 2.32
N ASN A 92 -2.72 -6.73 2.34
CA ASN A 92 -2.31 -5.61 3.20
C ASN A 92 -3.49 -5.27 4.12
N LEU A 93 -3.61 -5.99 5.24
CA LEU A 93 -4.77 -5.99 6.14
C LEU A 93 -4.40 -5.65 7.57
N GLY A 94 -5.23 -4.84 8.21
CA GLY A 94 -5.04 -4.44 9.60
C GLY A 94 -3.94 -3.40 9.80
N GLN A 95 -3.86 -2.88 11.00
CA GLN A 95 -3.01 -1.73 11.36
C GLN A 95 -1.51 -1.98 11.13
N GLN A 96 -1.05 -3.21 11.39
CA GLN A 96 0.37 -3.53 11.32
C GLN A 96 0.85 -3.70 9.88
N ASP A 97 0.12 -4.44 9.02
CA ASP A 97 0.53 -4.65 7.63
C ASP A 97 0.62 -3.32 6.87
N ILE A 98 -0.40 -2.45 7.01
CA ILE A 98 -0.40 -1.16 6.31
C ILE A 98 0.77 -0.27 6.72
N SER A 99 1.27 -0.43 7.96
CA SER A 99 2.42 0.36 8.46
C SER A 99 3.73 -0.01 7.79
N TYR A 100 3.87 -1.25 7.28
CA TYR A 100 5.07 -1.72 6.60
C TYR A 100 4.92 -1.78 5.08
N SER A 101 3.69 -1.81 4.55
CA SER A 101 3.40 -2.02 3.14
C SER A 101 3.95 -0.92 2.23
N GLY A 102 4.79 -1.31 1.27
CA GLY A 102 5.23 -0.44 0.18
C GLY A 102 4.08 -0.11 -0.80
N THR A 103 3.17 -1.08 -1.03
CA THR A 103 1.97 -0.87 -1.85
C THR A 103 1.08 0.22 -1.27
N VAL A 104 0.75 0.13 0.03
CA VAL A 104 -0.07 1.15 0.71
C VAL A 104 0.65 2.49 0.76
N ALA A 105 1.96 2.48 1.01
CA ALA A 105 2.80 3.67 1.03
C ALA A 105 2.81 4.43 -0.30
N GLY A 106 2.91 3.72 -1.43
CA GLY A 106 2.81 4.34 -2.75
C GLY A 106 1.50 5.10 -2.94
N ALA A 107 0.37 4.50 -2.56
CA ALA A 107 -0.92 5.16 -2.64
C ALA A 107 -1.05 6.37 -1.68
N ILE A 108 -0.56 6.24 -0.44
CA ILE A 108 -0.53 7.35 0.53
C ILE A 108 0.33 8.50 0.00
N GLN A 109 1.50 8.23 -0.60
CA GLN A 109 2.34 9.25 -1.20
C GLN A 109 1.61 10.03 -2.31
N GLY A 110 0.82 9.35 -3.14
CA GLY A 110 -0.03 10.00 -4.13
C GLY A 110 -1.06 10.93 -3.49
N THR A 111 -1.67 10.49 -2.40
CA THR A 111 -2.63 11.30 -1.62
C THR A 111 -1.98 12.52 -0.99
N PHE A 112 -0.73 12.44 -0.51
CA PHE A 112 0.04 13.59 -0.02
C PHE A 112 0.26 14.64 -1.13
N LEU A 113 0.45 14.19 -2.37
CA LEU A 113 0.60 15.09 -3.53
C LEU A 113 -0.76 15.58 -4.10
N GLY A 114 -1.85 15.32 -3.39
CA GLY A 114 -3.20 15.77 -3.75
C GLY A 114 -3.77 15.06 -4.97
N ILE A 115 -3.42 13.79 -5.18
CA ILE A 115 -3.95 12.96 -6.27
C ILE A 115 -4.79 11.84 -5.65
N PRO A 116 -6.03 11.61 -6.14
CA PRO A 116 -6.83 10.47 -5.71
C PRO A 116 -6.06 9.16 -5.91
N SER A 117 -5.93 8.37 -4.85
CA SER A 117 -5.05 7.20 -4.85
C SER A 117 -5.68 5.99 -4.17
N VAL A 118 -5.38 4.80 -4.71
CA VAL A 118 -5.80 3.52 -4.13
C VAL A 118 -4.62 2.56 -4.05
N ALA A 119 -4.56 1.78 -2.97
CA ALA A 119 -3.72 0.60 -2.83
C ALA A 119 -4.55 -0.64 -3.13
N VAL A 120 -4.00 -1.59 -3.90
CA VAL A 120 -4.72 -2.80 -4.33
C VAL A 120 -3.89 -4.03 -4.03
N SER A 121 -4.49 -4.97 -3.32
CA SER A 121 -3.90 -6.26 -2.96
C SER A 121 -4.83 -7.39 -3.40
N THR A 122 -4.25 -8.45 -3.95
CA THR A 122 -4.97 -9.65 -4.40
C THR A 122 -4.54 -10.83 -3.56
N LEU A 123 -5.50 -11.54 -2.98
CA LEU A 123 -5.23 -12.73 -2.19
C LEU A 123 -5.19 -13.98 -3.08
N PRO A 124 -4.34 -14.96 -2.77
CA PRO A 124 -4.30 -16.21 -3.49
C PRO A 124 -5.53 -17.08 -3.16
N ASP A 125 -5.83 -18.03 -4.05
CA ASP A 125 -6.73 -19.13 -3.75
C ASP A 125 -6.03 -20.20 -2.86
N GLU A 126 -6.76 -21.28 -2.55
CA GLU A 126 -6.25 -22.40 -1.74
C GLU A 126 -5.04 -23.13 -2.35
N ARG A 127 -4.80 -22.94 -3.64
CA ARG A 127 -3.65 -23.51 -4.39
C ARG A 127 -2.50 -22.51 -4.52
N GLY A 128 -2.61 -21.33 -3.92
CA GLY A 128 -1.61 -20.27 -3.99
C GLY A 128 -1.65 -19.43 -5.27
N LYS A 129 -2.68 -19.60 -6.13
CA LYS A 129 -2.81 -18.84 -7.38
C LYS A 129 -3.46 -17.49 -7.15
N PHE A 130 -2.88 -16.43 -7.71
CA PHE A 130 -3.43 -15.08 -7.76
C PHE A 130 -4.32 -14.89 -9.02
N HIS A 131 -5.49 -14.34 -8.84
CA HIS A 131 -6.44 -14.07 -9.92
C HIS A 131 -6.40 -12.60 -10.35
N PHE A 132 -5.26 -12.14 -10.87
CA PHE A 132 -5.02 -10.73 -11.22
C PHE A 132 -6.00 -10.21 -12.28
N ASP A 133 -6.41 -11.02 -13.26
CA ASP A 133 -7.43 -10.61 -14.24
C ASP A 133 -8.78 -10.28 -13.59
N PHE A 134 -9.19 -11.05 -12.58
CA PHE A 134 -10.40 -10.77 -11.81
C PHE A 134 -10.27 -9.44 -11.07
N SER A 135 -9.17 -9.27 -10.36
CA SER A 135 -8.87 -8.05 -9.60
C SER A 135 -8.79 -6.82 -10.51
N ALA A 136 -8.14 -6.92 -11.65
CA ALA A 136 -8.04 -5.83 -12.62
C ALA A 136 -9.39 -5.45 -13.24
N ASN A 137 -10.28 -6.42 -13.50
CA ASN A 137 -11.65 -6.15 -13.96
C ASN A 137 -12.45 -5.40 -12.89
N PHE A 138 -12.31 -5.78 -11.62
CA PHE A 138 -12.93 -5.06 -10.51
C PHE A 138 -12.43 -3.62 -10.44
N ILE A 139 -11.10 -3.41 -10.49
CA ILE A 139 -10.49 -2.07 -10.44
C ILE A 139 -10.91 -1.21 -11.64
N LEU A 140 -10.97 -1.78 -12.85
CA LEU A 140 -11.49 -1.07 -14.03
C LEU A 140 -12.93 -0.59 -13.81
N SER A 141 -13.79 -1.42 -13.24
CA SER A 141 -15.19 -1.08 -12.95
C SER A 141 -15.28 0.00 -11.86
N LEU A 142 -14.47 -0.11 -10.82
CA LEU A 142 -14.39 0.85 -9.72
C LEU A 142 -13.93 2.23 -10.23
N LEU A 143 -12.88 2.30 -11.06
CA LEU A 143 -12.34 3.55 -11.59
C LEU A 143 -13.35 4.29 -12.47
N LYS A 144 -14.18 3.59 -13.23
CA LYS A 144 -15.27 4.22 -14.00
C LYS A 144 -16.26 4.98 -13.11
N GLN A 145 -16.39 4.56 -11.85
CA GLN A 145 -17.23 5.26 -10.86
C GLN A 145 -16.44 6.33 -10.11
N LEU A 146 -15.18 6.07 -9.75
CA LEU A 146 -14.40 6.99 -8.93
C LEU A 146 -13.88 8.22 -9.71
N ILE A 147 -13.47 8.05 -10.97
CA ILE A 147 -12.89 9.16 -11.76
C ILE A 147 -13.84 10.37 -11.89
N PRO A 148 -15.16 10.19 -12.14
CA PRO A 148 -16.08 11.31 -12.19
C PRO A 148 -16.36 11.97 -10.83
N HIS A 149 -16.26 11.21 -9.74
CA HIS A 149 -16.69 11.67 -8.40
C HIS A 149 -15.53 12.06 -7.48
N SER A 150 -14.29 11.59 -7.80
CA SER A 150 -13.09 11.75 -6.97
C SER A 150 -13.21 11.09 -5.59
N LEU A 151 -12.12 11.09 -4.83
CA LEU A 151 -12.10 10.66 -3.43
C LEU A 151 -12.11 11.89 -2.51
N PRO A 152 -12.60 11.77 -1.28
CA PRO A 152 -12.45 12.82 -0.29
C PRO A 152 -10.98 13.23 -0.13
N GLN A 153 -10.74 14.50 0.11
CA GLN A 153 -9.39 15.02 0.26
C GLN A 153 -8.67 14.35 1.44
N GLY A 154 -7.41 13.94 1.23
CA GLY A 154 -6.61 13.30 2.26
C GLY A 154 -6.94 11.82 2.51
N VAL A 155 -7.83 11.22 1.70
CA VAL A 155 -8.22 9.82 1.83
C VAL A 155 -7.57 8.97 0.76
N THR A 156 -6.96 7.88 1.17
CA THR A 156 -6.47 6.77 0.35
C THR A 156 -7.39 5.57 0.57
N LEU A 157 -7.79 4.86 -0.48
CA LEU A 157 -8.50 3.59 -0.30
C LEU A 157 -7.50 2.43 -0.30
N ASN A 158 -7.57 1.59 0.73
CA ASN A 158 -6.87 0.30 0.78
C ASN A 158 -7.86 -0.80 0.41
N ILE A 159 -7.63 -1.49 -0.70
CA ILE A 159 -8.53 -2.48 -1.28
C ILE A 159 -7.86 -3.84 -1.28
N ASN A 160 -8.48 -4.81 -0.62
CA ASN A 160 -8.04 -6.19 -0.64
C ASN A 160 -9.11 -7.05 -1.31
N ILE A 161 -8.69 -7.85 -2.30
CA ILE A 161 -9.56 -8.63 -3.17
C ILE A 161 -9.28 -10.12 -2.93
N PRO A 162 -10.22 -10.88 -2.35
CA PRO A 162 -10.06 -12.33 -2.18
C PRO A 162 -10.16 -13.04 -3.52
N SER A 163 -9.74 -14.31 -3.58
CA SER A 163 -9.95 -15.14 -4.75
C SER A 163 -11.45 -15.30 -5.05
N PRO A 164 -11.85 -15.35 -6.34
CA PRO A 164 -13.25 -15.61 -6.69
C PRO A 164 -13.68 -17.06 -6.35
N PRO A 165 -14.99 -17.28 -6.04
CA PRO A 165 -16.09 -16.30 -6.13
C PRO A 165 -16.15 -15.35 -4.92
N VAL A 166 -16.46 -14.07 -5.15
CA VAL A 166 -16.61 -13.08 -4.09
C VAL A 166 -18.08 -12.85 -3.76
N LYS A 167 -18.39 -12.60 -2.48
CA LYS A 167 -19.77 -12.37 -2.02
C LYS A 167 -20.25 -10.92 -2.21
N GLY A 168 -19.34 -10.00 -2.50
CA GLY A 168 -19.63 -8.58 -2.66
C GLY A 168 -18.53 -7.69 -2.11
N ILE A 169 -18.85 -6.42 -1.86
CA ILE A 169 -17.92 -5.39 -1.38
C ILE A 169 -18.40 -4.91 -0.02
N LYS A 170 -17.45 -4.70 0.92
CA LYS A 170 -17.73 -4.08 2.21
C LYS A 170 -16.73 -2.95 2.50
N ILE A 171 -17.24 -1.82 2.97
CA ILE A 171 -16.42 -0.77 3.58
C ILE A 171 -16.09 -1.23 5.00
N THR A 172 -14.81 -1.21 5.34
CA THR A 172 -14.29 -1.78 6.58
C THR A 172 -13.41 -0.79 7.33
N LYS A 173 -13.15 -1.07 8.58
CA LYS A 173 -12.08 -0.45 9.35
C LYS A 173 -10.89 -1.38 9.43
N LEU A 174 -9.72 -0.85 9.76
CA LEU A 174 -8.52 -1.65 10.00
C LEU A 174 -8.74 -2.56 11.21
N GLY A 175 -8.44 -3.83 11.02
CA GLY A 175 -8.38 -4.80 12.10
C GLY A 175 -7.03 -4.83 12.80
N GLN A 176 -6.89 -5.76 13.74
CA GLN A 176 -5.63 -6.08 14.38
C GLN A 176 -5.21 -7.50 14.04
N LYS A 177 -3.92 -7.68 13.83
CA LYS A 177 -3.29 -8.99 13.69
C LYS A 177 -2.27 -9.14 14.80
N ARG A 178 -2.20 -10.31 15.41
CA ARG A 178 -1.12 -10.66 16.33
C ARG A 178 -0.14 -11.54 15.60
N TYR A 179 1.04 -11.02 15.36
CA TYR A 179 2.19 -11.77 14.88
C TYR A 179 2.94 -12.35 16.08
N HIS A 180 3.44 -13.56 15.91
CA HIS A 180 4.39 -14.18 16.82
C HIS A 180 5.69 -14.37 16.02
N PRO A 181 6.50 -13.30 15.86
CA PRO A 181 7.72 -13.41 15.09
C PRO A 181 8.71 -14.35 15.80
N GLU A 182 9.19 -15.35 15.06
CA GLU A 182 10.29 -16.18 15.50
C GLU A 182 11.58 -15.63 14.93
N ILE A 183 12.56 -15.38 15.79
CA ILE A 183 13.91 -15.04 15.34
C ILE A 183 14.66 -16.34 15.10
N VAL A 184 14.98 -16.62 13.84
CA VAL A 184 15.81 -17.77 13.46
C VAL A 184 17.25 -17.30 13.40
N SER A 185 18.09 -17.77 14.34
CA SER A 185 19.53 -17.53 14.36
C SER A 185 20.25 -18.67 13.67
N LYS A 186 21.18 -18.34 12.77
CA LYS A 186 22.08 -19.30 12.07
C LYS A 186 23.46 -18.68 11.93
N LYS A 187 24.44 -19.50 11.51
CA LYS A 187 25.78 -19.06 11.16
C LYS A 187 26.05 -19.15 9.66
N ASP A 188 26.78 -18.17 9.13
CA ASP A 188 27.26 -18.19 7.76
C ASP A 188 28.46 -19.18 7.63
N PRO A 189 28.94 -19.48 6.40
CA PRO A 189 30.13 -20.37 6.20
C PRO A 189 31.44 -19.86 6.85
N ARG A 190 31.46 -18.61 7.35
CA ARG A 190 32.59 -18.00 8.08
C ARG A 190 32.32 -17.89 9.58
N GLU A 191 31.39 -18.70 10.09
CA GLU A 191 31.01 -18.77 11.52
C GLU A 191 30.43 -17.44 12.10
N ARG A 192 29.97 -16.49 11.28
CA ARG A 192 29.35 -15.25 11.74
C ARG A 192 27.83 -15.45 11.88
N ASP A 193 27.28 -14.99 13.00
CA ASP A 193 25.84 -15.07 13.25
C ASP A 193 25.05 -14.20 12.27
N TYR A 194 23.93 -14.71 11.78
CA TYR A 194 22.91 -13.96 11.07
C TYR A 194 21.51 -14.38 11.53
N PHE A 195 20.56 -13.47 11.37
CA PHE A 195 19.22 -13.61 11.90
C PHE A 195 18.17 -13.39 10.82
N TRP A 196 17.14 -14.22 10.83
CA TRP A 196 15.94 -14.01 10.07
C TRP A 196 14.79 -13.63 11.01
N ILE A 197 14.04 -12.59 10.67
CA ILE A 197 12.76 -12.29 11.30
C ILE A 197 11.72 -13.14 10.58
N GLY A 198 11.31 -14.24 11.22
CA GLY A 198 10.27 -15.10 10.68
C GLY A 198 8.91 -14.46 10.79
N THR A 199 8.11 -14.56 9.75
CA THR A 199 6.72 -14.14 9.76
C THR A 199 5.86 -15.33 10.19
N GLY A 200 5.64 -15.50 11.50
CA GLY A 200 4.65 -16.48 11.99
C GLY A 200 3.26 -16.17 11.42
N MET A 201 2.42 -17.21 11.28
CA MET A 201 1.03 -17.02 10.82
C MET A 201 0.29 -16.06 11.75
N PRO A 202 -0.14 -14.87 11.28
CA PRO A 202 -0.84 -13.92 12.13
C PRO A 202 -2.24 -14.40 12.47
N LYS A 203 -2.65 -14.19 13.72
CA LYS A 203 -4.05 -14.40 14.15
C LYS A 203 -4.80 -13.09 14.09
N ALA A 204 -5.98 -13.10 13.45
CA ALA A 204 -6.91 -11.99 13.49
C ALA A 204 -7.46 -11.79 14.91
N ILE A 205 -7.49 -10.55 15.38
CA ILE A 205 -8.00 -10.18 16.68
C ILE A 205 -9.06 -9.08 16.52
N GLY A 206 -10.14 -9.19 17.26
CA GLY A 206 -11.09 -8.11 17.45
C GLY A 206 -12.30 -8.16 16.53
N ASP A 207 -12.73 -7.01 16.08
CA ASP A 207 -14.03 -6.74 15.50
C ASP A 207 -14.31 -7.53 14.21
N LYS A 208 -15.49 -8.17 14.18
CA LYS A 208 -15.99 -8.94 13.02
C LYS A 208 -16.15 -8.07 11.76
N ASN A 209 -16.32 -6.74 11.89
CA ASN A 209 -16.46 -5.80 10.79
C ASN A 209 -15.12 -5.22 10.31
N SER A 210 -14.00 -5.71 10.84
CA SER A 210 -12.67 -5.30 10.38
C SER A 210 -12.31 -5.96 9.05
N ASP A 211 -11.40 -5.31 8.30
CA ASP A 211 -10.87 -5.80 7.03
C ASP A 211 -10.29 -7.23 7.15
N VAL A 212 -9.58 -7.52 8.24
CA VAL A 212 -8.97 -8.83 8.53
C VAL A 212 -10.00 -9.95 8.64
N ASN A 213 -11.17 -9.69 9.22
CA ASN A 213 -12.23 -10.69 9.40
C ASN A 213 -13.16 -10.74 8.18
N VAL A 214 -13.55 -9.59 7.64
CA VAL A 214 -14.48 -9.49 6.49
C VAL A 214 -13.93 -10.16 5.24
N ILE A 215 -12.61 -10.08 4.99
CA ILE A 215 -11.97 -10.72 3.84
C ILE A 215 -12.07 -12.25 3.91
N GLN A 216 -11.99 -12.84 5.11
CA GLN A 216 -12.13 -14.28 5.33
C GLN A 216 -13.54 -14.78 5.02
N ASP A 217 -14.54 -13.90 5.17
CA ASP A 217 -15.91 -14.18 4.78
C ASP A 217 -16.13 -14.14 3.25
N GLY A 218 -15.11 -13.86 2.45
CA GLY A 218 -15.15 -13.81 0.98
C GLY A 218 -15.66 -12.50 0.38
N TYR A 219 -15.57 -11.39 1.11
CA TYR A 219 -15.90 -10.05 0.60
C TYR A 219 -14.63 -9.30 0.19
N ILE A 220 -14.74 -8.50 -0.86
CA ILE A 220 -13.75 -7.45 -1.15
C ILE A 220 -13.85 -6.41 -0.04
N THR A 221 -12.71 -6.08 0.58
CA THR A 221 -12.64 -5.05 1.63
C THR A 221 -12.14 -3.74 1.04
N VAL A 222 -12.80 -2.64 1.40
CA VAL A 222 -12.41 -1.28 1.06
C VAL A 222 -12.27 -0.49 2.36
N THR A 223 -11.04 -0.21 2.75
CA THR A 223 -10.74 0.51 4.00
C THR A 223 -10.24 1.91 3.67
N PRO A 224 -10.99 2.97 3.99
CA PRO A 224 -10.50 4.34 3.83
C PRO A 224 -9.42 4.62 4.89
N LEU A 225 -8.26 5.09 4.42
CA LEU A 225 -7.13 5.50 5.24
C LEU A 225 -7.00 7.02 5.16
N HIS A 226 -6.81 7.67 6.30
CA HIS A 226 -6.58 9.11 6.35
C HIS A 226 -5.10 9.40 6.54
N ARG A 227 -4.57 10.39 5.83
CA ARG A 227 -3.16 10.80 5.93
C ARG A 227 -2.82 11.49 7.25
N ASP A 228 -3.81 12.09 7.90
CA ASP A 228 -3.65 12.72 9.21
C ASP A 228 -3.78 11.65 10.30
N MET A 229 -2.68 11.38 10.98
CA MET A 229 -2.57 10.38 12.06
C MET A 229 -2.77 11.00 13.45
N THR A 230 -3.21 12.25 13.54
CA THR A 230 -3.46 12.92 14.82
C THR A 230 -4.63 12.27 15.54
N ASP A 231 -4.42 11.85 16.77
CA ASP A 231 -5.51 11.42 17.66
C ASP A 231 -6.19 12.66 18.26
N TYR A 232 -7.26 13.10 17.59
CA TYR A 232 -8.02 14.29 17.99
C TYR A 232 -8.77 14.11 19.32
N ASP A 233 -9.06 12.90 19.74
CA ASP A 233 -9.72 12.64 21.01
C ASP A 233 -8.72 12.75 22.17
N THR A 234 -7.54 12.16 22.02
CA THR A 234 -6.45 12.34 22.98
C THR A 234 -5.97 13.78 23.04
N LEU A 235 -5.96 14.51 21.92
CA LEU A 235 -5.58 15.93 21.89
C LEU A 235 -6.49 16.80 22.78
N LYS A 236 -7.76 16.43 22.94
CA LYS A 236 -8.74 17.14 23.80
C LYS A 236 -8.64 16.70 25.27
N ASN A 237 -7.79 15.73 25.60
CA ASN A 237 -7.68 15.18 26.95
C ASN A 237 -7.02 16.19 27.88
N LYS A 238 -7.75 16.66 28.90
CA LYS A 238 -7.29 17.62 29.90
C LYS A 238 -6.18 17.05 30.80
N ASP A 239 -6.19 15.73 31.05
CA ASP A 239 -5.19 15.09 31.90
C ASP A 239 -3.84 15.05 31.20
N LEU A 240 -3.81 14.82 29.88
CA LEU A 240 -2.60 14.91 29.07
C LEU A 240 -2.02 16.33 29.10
N SER A 241 -2.87 17.34 28.90
CA SER A 241 -2.45 18.75 28.97
C SER A 241 -1.90 19.12 30.35
N ALA A 242 -2.55 18.66 31.44
CA ALA A 242 -2.10 18.90 32.81
C ALA A 242 -0.76 18.21 33.12
N LEU A 243 -0.50 17.02 32.54
CA LEU A 243 0.77 16.31 32.66
C LEU A 243 1.94 17.16 32.16
N PHE A 244 1.79 17.75 30.96
CA PHE A 244 2.84 18.55 30.36
C PHE A 244 2.98 19.93 31.01
N GLN A 245 1.90 20.54 31.51
CA GLN A 245 1.98 21.80 32.27
C GLN A 245 2.74 21.67 33.60
N ARG A 246 2.78 20.48 34.18
CA ARG A 246 3.56 20.21 35.40
C ARG A 246 5.04 19.94 35.14
N THR A 247 5.42 19.75 33.89
CA THR A 247 6.81 19.53 33.51
C THR A 247 7.55 20.89 33.60
N LYS A 248 8.41 21.05 34.60
CA LYS A 248 9.29 22.24 34.69
C LYS A 248 10.36 22.13 33.62
N TYR A 249 10.26 22.95 32.58
CA TYR A 249 11.32 23.14 31.59
C TYR A 249 12.01 24.47 31.87
N GLU A 250 13.31 24.46 32.09
CA GLU A 250 14.12 25.66 32.01
C GLU A 250 14.52 25.87 30.56
N PHE A 251 13.85 26.80 29.90
CA PHE A 251 14.30 27.28 28.58
C PHE A 251 15.43 28.25 28.81
N SER A 252 16.70 27.79 28.71
CA SER A 252 17.91 28.62 28.71
C SER A 252 18.15 29.23 27.34
#